data_1f35ff0bc53f739d13bad023308f23dd
#
_entry.id   1f35ff0bc53f739d13bad023308f23dd
#
_cell.length_a   1.000
_cell.length_b   1.000
_cell.length_c   1.000
_cell.angle_alpha   90.00
_cell.angle_beta   90.00
_cell.angle_gamma   90.00
#
_symmetry.space_group_name_H-M   'P 1'
#
loop_
_entity.id
_entity.type
_entity.pdbx_description
1 polymer ?
#
loop_
_entity_poly.entity_id
_entity_poly.type
_entity_poly.pdbx_seq_one_letter_code
_entity_poly.pdbx_strand_id
1 'polypeptide(L)'
;MPAQLIATVNGGTLDQYDQASEKLMKPGFQAGLLHHACVPLDDGFMVIETWESEQAIQDFTGSEQFQSAIAASGMPMPDIQVRPVHNVVSK
;
A
#
# COMPACT_ATOMS: atom_id res chain seq x y z
N MET A 1 -10.01 -14.22 -5.43
CA MET A 1 -10.36 -13.94 -4.03
C MET A 1 -9.66 -12.66 -3.59
N PRO A 2 -10.38 -11.70 -3.06
CA PRO A 2 -9.76 -10.45 -2.59
C PRO A 2 -8.74 -10.69 -1.49
N ALA A 3 -7.80 -9.79 -1.37
CA ALA A 3 -6.77 -9.83 -0.34
C ALA A 3 -6.60 -8.44 0.26
N GLN A 4 -6.21 -8.40 1.53
CA GLN A 4 -5.93 -7.17 2.24
C GLN A 4 -4.43 -7.05 2.50
N LEU A 5 -3.92 -5.85 2.28
CA LEU A 5 -2.55 -5.50 2.61
C LEU A 5 -2.57 -4.46 3.72
N ILE A 6 -1.76 -4.69 4.75
CA ILE A 6 -1.53 -3.70 5.80
C ILE A 6 -0.03 -3.42 5.83
N ALA A 7 0.35 -2.17 5.60
CA ALA A 7 1.74 -1.74 5.62
C ALA A 7 1.92 -0.74 6.75
N THR A 8 2.81 -1.03 7.68
CA THR A 8 3.16 -0.13 8.78
C THR A 8 4.54 0.45 8.51
N VAL A 9 4.65 1.78 8.55
CA VAL A 9 5.90 2.48 8.29
C VAL A 9 6.28 3.25 9.54
N ASN A 10 7.01 2.58 10.43
CA ASN A 10 7.49 3.18 11.67
C ASN A 10 8.58 4.21 11.33
N GLY A 11 8.45 5.41 11.88
CA GLY A 11 9.39 6.49 11.60
C GLY A 11 9.16 7.19 10.26
N GLY A 12 8.18 6.77 9.48
CA GLY A 12 7.82 7.44 8.23
C GLY A 12 7.04 8.73 8.50
N THR A 13 7.06 9.63 7.52
CA THR A 13 6.33 10.90 7.62
C THR A 13 5.21 10.94 6.58
N LEU A 14 4.20 11.76 6.85
CA LEU A 14 3.10 11.94 5.90
C LEU A 14 3.58 12.59 4.59
N ASP A 15 4.62 13.43 4.64
CA ASP A 15 5.22 13.98 3.42
C ASP A 15 5.83 12.88 2.56
N GLN A 16 6.51 11.92 3.17
CA GLN A 16 7.05 10.76 2.44
C GLN A 16 5.93 9.92 1.84
N TYR A 17 4.86 9.70 2.61
CA TYR A 17 3.68 9.01 2.10
C TYR A 17 3.10 9.73 0.89
N ASP A 18 2.90 11.05 0.99
CA ASP A 18 2.30 11.83 -0.10
C ASP A 18 3.14 11.74 -1.37
N GLN A 19 4.47 11.78 -1.26
CA GLN A 19 5.35 11.64 -2.42
C GLN A 19 5.19 10.29 -3.11
N ALA A 20 5.16 9.21 -2.34
CA ALA A 20 4.99 7.87 -2.90
C ALA A 20 3.59 7.67 -3.47
N SER A 21 2.57 8.12 -2.75
CA SER A 21 1.16 7.99 -3.13
C SER A 21 0.87 8.68 -4.47
N GLU A 22 1.44 9.85 -4.67
CA GLU A 22 1.28 10.62 -5.91
C GLU A 22 1.71 9.81 -7.14
N LYS A 23 2.74 8.98 -6.98
CA LYS A 23 3.26 8.15 -8.07
C LYS A 23 2.57 6.79 -8.20
N LEU A 24 1.97 6.28 -7.12
CA LEU A 24 1.55 4.89 -7.05
C LEU A 24 0.04 4.66 -7.09
N MET A 25 -0.79 5.66 -6.77
CA MET A 25 -2.23 5.40 -6.66
C MET A 25 -2.85 5.02 -8.01
N LYS A 26 -2.57 5.77 -9.06
CA LYS A 26 -3.12 5.46 -10.37
C LYS A 26 -2.64 4.10 -10.90
N PRO A 27 -1.32 3.80 -10.91
CA PRO A 27 -0.88 2.46 -11.29
C PRO A 27 -1.44 1.35 -10.39
N GLY A 28 -1.59 1.62 -9.09
CA GLY A 28 -2.16 0.65 -8.17
C GLY A 28 -3.58 0.28 -8.53
N PHE A 29 -4.43 1.27 -8.79
CA PHE A 29 -5.82 1.02 -9.22
C PHE A 29 -5.87 0.28 -10.56
N GLN A 30 -4.96 0.55 -11.46
CA GLN A 30 -4.86 -0.17 -12.73
C GLN A 30 -4.42 -1.63 -12.54
N ALA A 31 -3.64 -1.89 -11.50
CA ALA A 31 -3.09 -3.22 -11.21
C ALA A 31 -4.02 -4.10 -10.36
N GLY A 32 -5.12 -3.56 -9.83
CA GLY A 32 -6.07 -4.35 -9.05
C GLY A 32 -6.37 -3.84 -7.65
N LEU A 33 -5.85 -2.66 -7.28
CA LEU A 33 -6.19 -2.02 -6.01
C LEU A 33 -7.66 -1.60 -6.05
N LEU A 34 -8.41 -1.97 -5.02
CA LEU A 34 -9.83 -1.65 -4.91
C LEU A 34 -10.10 -0.52 -3.91
N HIS A 35 -9.33 -0.48 -2.82
CA HIS A 35 -9.53 0.48 -1.74
C HIS A 35 -8.22 0.75 -1.04
N HIS A 36 -8.00 2.00 -0.65
CA HIS A 36 -6.76 2.43 -0.01
C HIS A 36 -7.07 3.46 1.07
N ALA A 37 -6.47 3.31 2.23
CA ALA A 37 -6.55 4.29 3.30
C ALA A 37 -5.19 4.43 3.97
N CYS A 38 -4.83 5.66 4.34
CA CYS A 38 -3.64 5.95 5.13
C CYS A 38 -4.07 6.47 6.49
N VAL A 39 -3.54 5.86 7.54
CA VAL A 39 -3.87 6.18 8.92
C VAL A 39 -2.61 6.70 9.61
N PRO A 40 -2.57 7.96 10.06
CA PRO A 40 -1.43 8.45 10.83
C PRO A 40 -1.30 7.71 12.17
N LEU A 41 -0.05 7.45 12.55
CA LEU A 41 0.28 6.88 13.86
C LEU A 41 1.15 7.87 14.62
N ASP A 42 1.39 7.60 15.91
CA ASP A 42 2.22 8.48 16.75
C ASP A 42 3.65 8.62 16.19
N ASP A 43 4.20 7.54 15.62
CA ASP A 43 5.54 7.53 15.07
C ASP A 43 5.53 6.87 13.68
N GLY A 44 4.80 7.46 12.75
CA GLY A 44 4.73 6.94 11.40
C GLY A 44 3.32 6.93 10.86
N PHE A 45 3.04 5.97 9.99
CA PHE A 45 1.71 5.80 9.41
C PHE A 45 1.46 4.35 9.04
N MET A 46 0.20 4.03 8.82
CA MET A 46 -0.24 2.71 8.39
C MET A 46 -1.10 2.85 7.14
N VAL A 47 -0.87 1.97 6.17
CA VAL A 47 -1.67 1.89 4.95
C VAL A 47 -2.50 0.62 5.00
N ILE A 48 -3.79 0.75 4.71
CA ILE A 48 -4.71 -0.38 4.67
C ILE A 48 -5.31 -0.42 3.28
N GLU A 49 -5.14 -1.56 2.59
CA GLU A 49 -5.59 -1.71 1.21
C GLU A 49 -6.36 -3.00 1.02
N THR A 50 -7.35 -2.93 0.13
CA THR A 50 -8.03 -4.12 -0.39
C THR A 50 -7.71 -4.24 -1.87
N TRP A 51 -7.32 -5.45 -2.28
CA TRP A 51 -6.90 -5.76 -3.65
C TRP A 51 -7.76 -6.88 -4.23
N GLU A 52 -7.80 -6.97 -5.55
CA GLU A 52 -8.54 -8.03 -6.25
C GLU A 52 -8.02 -9.42 -5.90
N SER A 53 -6.69 -9.55 -5.67
CA SER A 53 -6.05 -10.84 -5.37
C SER A 53 -4.69 -10.64 -4.72
N GLU A 54 -4.17 -11.70 -4.09
CA GLU A 54 -2.79 -11.69 -3.58
C GLU A 54 -1.77 -11.59 -4.73
N GLN A 55 -2.07 -12.20 -5.87
CA GLN A 55 -1.17 -12.13 -7.02
C GLN A 55 -1.00 -10.69 -7.50
N ALA A 56 -2.10 -9.92 -7.53
CA ALA A 56 -2.03 -8.52 -7.91
C ALA A 56 -1.14 -7.72 -6.95
N ILE A 57 -1.21 -8.01 -5.64
CA ILE A 57 -0.35 -7.39 -4.65
C ILE A 57 1.12 -7.72 -4.92
N GLN A 58 1.43 -9.01 -5.13
CA GLN A 58 2.79 -9.47 -5.37
C GLN A 58 3.38 -8.83 -6.63
N ASP A 59 2.61 -8.80 -7.70
CA ASP A 59 3.05 -8.23 -8.97
C ASP A 59 3.32 -6.73 -8.83
N PHE A 60 2.45 -6.00 -8.14
CA PHE A 60 2.60 -4.56 -7.98
C PHE A 60 3.75 -4.19 -7.03
N THR A 61 3.80 -4.82 -5.86
CA THR A 61 4.85 -4.50 -4.87
C THR A 61 6.22 -4.99 -5.32
N GLY A 62 6.28 -6.01 -6.18
CA GLY A 62 7.51 -6.49 -6.79
C GLY A 62 7.95 -5.68 -8.00
N SER A 63 7.12 -4.74 -8.47
CA SER A 63 7.44 -3.96 -9.67
C SER A 63 8.53 -2.93 -9.40
N GLU A 64 9.28 -2.61 -10.45
CA GLU A 64 10.29 -1.56 -10.37
C GLU A 64 9.66 -0.21 -10.05
N GLN A 65 8.48 0.05 -10.59
CA GLN A 65 7.76 1.32 -10.35
C GLN A 65 7.46 1.51 -8.86
N PHE A 66 6.97 0.47 -8.20
CA PHE A 66 6.68 0.53 -6.77
C PHE A 66 7.96 0.73 -5.97
N GLN A 67 8.99 -0.08 -6.23
CA GLN A 67 10.24 -0.02 -5.49
C GLN A 67 10.95 1.32 -5.68
N SER A 68 10.93 1.86 -6.90
CA SER A 68 11.52 3.17 -7.18
C SER A 68 10.80 4.31 -6.47
N ALA A 69 9.47 4.26 -6.42
CA ALA A 69 8.69 5.29 -5.75
C ALA A 69 8.92 5.28 -4.23
N ILE A 70 9.00 4.10 -3.62
CA ILE A 70 9.29 3.96 -2.20
C ILE A 70 10.69 4.48 -1.90
N ALA A 71 11.69 4.09 -2.69
CA ALA A 71 13.07 4.55 -2.51
C ALA A 71 13.19 6.08 -2.66
N ALA A 72 12.52 6.64 -3.66
CA ALA A 72 12.56 8.09 -3.91
C ALA A 72 11.91 8.91 -2.79
N SER A 73 10.93 8.34 -2.08
CA SER A 73 10.27 9.02 -0.97
C SER A 73 11.17 9.12 0.27
N GLY A 74 12.16 8.25 0.38
CA GLY A 74 13.04 8.18 1.55
C GLY A 74 12.41 7.55 2.78
N MET A 75 11.19 6.98 2.66
CA MET A 75 10.55 6.36 3.83
C MET A 75 11.28 5.09 4.25
N PRO A 76 11.22 4.74 5.54
CA PRO A 76 11.72 3.45 6.02
C PRO A 76 11.01 2.29 5.32
N MET A 77 11.65 1.13 5.29
CA MET A 77 11.06 -0.07 4.70
C MET A 77 9.74 -0.41 5.40
N PRO A 78 8.62 -0.51 4.66
CA PRO A 78 7.35 -0.88 5.26
C PRO A 78 7.35 -2.31 5.81
N ASP A 79 6.67 -2.51 6.93
CA ASP A 79 6.34 -3.84 7.43
C ASP A 79 4.99 -4.23 6.81
N ILE A 80 5.01 -5.17 5.88
CA ILE A 80 3.85 -5.52 5.07
C ILE A 80 3.27 -6.85 5.51
N GLN A 81 1.96 -6.86 5.79
CA GLN A 81 1.20 -8.08 6.05
C GLN A 81 0.10 -8.22 5.01
N VAL A 82 -0.05 -9.43 4.46
CA VAL A 82 -1.06 -9.75 3.46
C VAL A 82 -1.91 -10.90 3.98
N ARG A 83 -3.22 -10.76 3.87
CA ARG A 83 -4.20 -11.76 4.31
C ARG A 83 -5.30 -11.91 3.26
N PRO A 84 -5.80 -13.14 3.04
CA PRO A 84 -7.00 -13.30 2.23
C PRO A 84 -8.20 -12.66 2.94
N VAL A 85 -9.11 -12.08 2.15
CA VAL A 85 -10.32 -11.47 2.69
C VAL A 85 -11.46 -12.46 2.57
N HIS A 86 -12.11 -12.74 3.70
CA HIS A 86 -13.25 -13.65 3.72
C HIS A 86 -14.50 -12.99 3.12
N ASN A 87 -14.72 -11.71 3.44
CA ASN A 87 -15.91 -11.00 2.99
C ASN A 87 -15.65 -9.51 2.89
N VAL A 88 -16.12 -8.88 1.81
CA VAL A 88 -16.07 -7.44 1.61
C VAL A 88 -17.50 -6.93 1.55
N VAL A 89 -17.81 -6.01 2.45
CA VAL A 89 -19.11 -5.33 2.45
C VAL A 89 -18.84 -3.84 2.27
N SER A 90 -19.47 -3.24 1.28
CA SER A 90 -19.30 -1.82 0.98
C SER A 90 -20.64 -1.11 1.00
N LYS A 91 -20.60 0.18 1.35
CA LYS A 91 -21.77 1.01 1.36
C LYS A 91 -22.25 1.36 -0.06
#